data_db389c0e99bc14be8405a7afe526e49b
#
_entry.id   db389c0e99bc14be8405a7afe526e49b
#
_cell.length_a   1.000
_cell.length_b   1.000
_cell.length_c   1.000
_cell.angle_alpha   90.00
_cell.angle_beta   90.00
_cell.angle_gamma   90.00
#
_symmetry.space_group_name_H-M   'P 1'
#
loop_
_entity.id
_entity.type
_entity.pdbx_description
1 polymer ?
#
loop_
_entity_poly.entity_id
_entity_poly.type
_entity_poly.pdbx_seq_one_letter_code
_entity_poly.pdbx_strand_id
1 'polypeptide(L)'
;MKITVLFGSFNPLTNAHVAAMKNAVNAIGADLGLFVATNGQYLKRKTVKIDDPFYLSEDERKETIEMVCSTEPRLEFWGYELGGINPSRFKTLCKIQKQYPDAEIYEIQGADKVHTLLKSSHGEEYVGKFRFVVFERYGIDLDAMFRENPMLNQLRDSFVILPPLDEISSTEVRNRFYAGKDFSKLVPEAVVEVMSKYSPDDFSISFEERMKIKMASGRFGRQNARKEIYGLNTELFHAWQNGTSDIDLGDHKAFLDGAKLYKKPFDVSDMGTVYESTVTGCINADCMDVAEQLIAQGYNPAILNLASAKRPCGGWDAGMGAQEESLCFSSTLSQSLYQFGDPKYKNVRDSGVPVREIGYPHDINYGGIYSPDVTFFRNNISKYYTLRDESFKCDVITVAALCFNGKSHYAGIDELSYQAEDGGFTPEGREIMLNKIRTIFRLGVEHGNDVLVLGGFGCGAYALLPSAVAPLFRVVMEELEFKNKFKQLVFAILERPRRPQGIDGKFASFYREFGTYTLE
;
A
#
# COMPACT_ATOMS: atom_id res chain seq x y z
N MET A 1 36.76 31.25 -5.00
CA MET A 1 36.38 30.40 -3.82
C MET A 1 35.82 29.09 -4.29
N LYS A 2 36.25 27.96 -3.70
CA LYS A 2 35.69 26.64 -3.98
C LYS A 2 34.95 26.10 -2.75
N ILE A 3 33.75 25.60 -2.95
CA ILE A 3 32.90 25.07 -1.86
C ILE A 3 32.50 23.64 -2.18
N THR A 4 32.73 22.72 -1.25
CA THR A 4 32.17 21.37 -1.31
C THR A 4 30.89 21.29 -0.50
N VAL A 5 29.91 20.51 -0.97
CA VAL A 5 28.61 20.33 -0.30
C VAL A 5 28.29 18.84 -0.18
N LEU A 6 28.06 18.37 1.04
CA LEU A 6 27.63 16.99 1.30
C LEU A 6 26.21 16.96 1.85
N PHE A 7 25.29 16.40 1.09
CA PHE A 7 23.91 16.16 1.52
C PHE A 7 23.77 14.81 2.20
N GLY A 8 23.12 14.77 3.34
CA GLY A 8 22.90 13.53 4.05
C GLY A 8 21.77 13.57 5.07
N SER A 9 21.27 12.39 5.42
CA SER A 9 20.37 12.26 6.58
C SER A 9 21.13 12.44 7.89
N PHE A 10 22.39 12.02 7.91
CA PHE A 10 23.28 12.00 9.09
C PHE A 10 22.57 11.44 10.33
N ASN A 11 21.99 10.26 10.15
CA ASN A 11 21.16 9.58 11.15
C ASN A 11 21.69 8.18 11.48
N PRO A 12 22.84 8.09 12.20
CA PRO A 12 23.72 9.18 12.61
C PRO A 12 24.76 9.59 11.56
N LEU A 13 25.52 10.65 11.84
CA LEU A 13 26.74 11.01 11.13
C LEU A 13 27.79 9.90 11.36
N THR A 14 28.50 9.49 10.29
CA THR A 14 29.53 8.43 10.37
C THR A 14 30.91 8.95 10.03
N ASN A 15 31.97 8.22 10.43
CA ASN A 15 33.33 8.55 10.04
C ASN A 15 33.54 8.56 8.53
N ALA A 16 32.78 7.74 7.77
CA ALA A 16 32.81 7.79 6.30
C ALA A 16 32.26 9.11 5.73
N HIS A 17 31.21 9.69 6.33
CA HIS A 17 30.72 11.01 5.92
C HIS A 17 31.77 12.11 6.16
N VAL A 18 32.43 12.07 7.31
CA VAL A 18 33.50 13.03 7.65
C VAL A 18 34.69 12.87 6.73
N ALA A 19 35.11 11.62 6.46
CA ALA A 19 36.19 11.30 5.52
C ALA A 19 35.86 11.76 4.10
N ALA A 20 34.61 11.52 3.63
CA ALA A 20 34.15 12.00 2.32
C ALA A 20 34.31 13.52 2.19
N MET A 21 33.86 14.26 3.19
CA MET A 21 33.99 15.70 3.21
C MET A 21 35.46 16.15 3.21
N LYS A 22 36.28 15.63 4.12
CA LYS A 22 37.69 16.01 4.24
C LYS A 22 38.49 15.66 2.98
N ASN A 23 38.26 14.48 2.41
CA ASN A 23 38.94 14.05 1.18
C ASN A 23 38.53 14.93 0.00
N ALA A 24 37.26 15.26 -0.13
CA ALA A 24 36.79 16.16 -1.19
C ALA A 24 37.37 17.57 -1.06
N VAL A 25 37.33 18.16 0.16
CA VAL A 25 37.93 19.47 0.44
C VAL A 25 39.41 19.51 0.06
N ASN A 26 40.16 18.47 0.42
CA ASN A 26 41.61 18.40 0.13
C ASN A 26 41.88 18.17 -1.37
N ALA A 27 41.14 17.27 -2.02
CA ALA A 27 41.35 16.90 -3.42
C ALA A 27 41.18 18.06 -4.39
N ILE A 28 40.20 18.94 -4.16
CA ILE A 28 39.93 20.10 -5.03
C ILE A 28 40.53 21.41 -4.49
N GLY A 29 41.15 21.39 -3.31
CA GLY A 29 41.61 22.59 -2.63
C GLY A 29 40.45 23.53 -2.29
N ALA A 30 39.37 22.99 -1.70
CA ALA A 30 38.21 23.80 -1.33
C ALA A 30 38.52 24.71 -0.13
N ASP A 31 37.99 25.91 -0.19
CA ASP A 31 38.06 26.90 0.88
C ASP A 31 37.06 26.59 2.00
N LEU A 32 35.92 25.91 1.65
CA LEU A 32 34.83 25.62 2.56
C LEU A 32 34.14 24.29 2.21
N GLY A 33 33.80 23.51 3.22
CA GLY A 33 32.99 22.28 3.14
C GLY A 33 31.70 22.42 3.95
N LEU A 34 30.54 22.25 3.30
CA LEU A 34 29.24 22.42 3.91
C LEU A 34 28.51 21.08 4.09
N PHE A 35 28.18 20.74 5.34
CA PHE A 35 27.25 19.66 5.63
C PHE A 35 25.81 20.16 5.60
N VAL A 36 24.97 19.54 4.76
CA VAL A 36 23.55 19.86 4.61
C VAL A 36 22.70 18.70 5.11
N ALA A 37 22.12 18.84 6.29
CA ALA A 37 21.29 17.80 6.89
C ALA A 37 19.84 17.88 6.37
N THR A 38 19.29 16.72 6.04
CA THR A 38 17.90 16.57 5.59
C THR A 38 16.91 17.00 6.69
N ASN A 39 15.79 17.60 6.29
CA ASN A 39 14.67 17.95 7.15
C ASN A 39 14.20 16.77 8.04
N GLY A 40 13.88 17.09 9.31
CA GLY A 40 13.50 16.08 10.30
C GLY A 40 12.19 15.36 10.01
N GLN A 41 11.17 16.06 9.50
CA GLN A 41 9.91 15.43 9.13
C GLN A 41 10.08 14.45 7.94
N TYR A 42 10.91 14.82 6.98
CA TYR A 42 11.26 13.91 5.87
C TYR A 42 12.02 12.71 6.40
N LEU A 43 13.01 12.92 7.27
CA LEU A 43 13.79 11.85 7.87
C LEU A 43 12.91 10.89 8.66
N LYS A 44 12.05 11.39 9.55
CA LYS A 44 11.12 10.55 10.32
C LYS A 44 10.23 9.69 9.43
N ARG A 45 9.68 10.26 8.35
CA ARG A 45 8.91 9.49 7.35
C ARG A 45 9.74 8.46 6.59
N LYS A 46 11.01 8.78 6.31
CA LYS A 46 11.94 7.86 5.64
C LYS A 46 12.29 6.67 6.53
N THR A 47 12.62 6.89 7.79
CA THR A 47 13.00 5.82 8.74
C THR A 47 11.86 4.83 8.94
N VAL A 48 10.65 5.31 9.15
CA VAL A 48 9.46 4.44 9.25
C VAL A 48 9.18 3.67 7.96
N LYS A 49 9.39 4.30 6.79
CA LYS A 49 9.17 3.64 5.50
C LYS A 49 10.11 2.45 5.25
N ILE A 50 11.31 2.47 5.82
CA ILE A 50 12.31 1.41 5.69
C ILE A 50 12.34 0.46 6.90
N ASP A 51 11.31 0.52 7.76
CA ASP A 51 11.20 -0.27 9.00
C ASP A 51 12.39 -0.11 9.97
N ASP A 52 12.99 1.07 9.97
CA ASP A 52 14.07 1.43 10.86
C ASP A 52 13.67 2.71 11.61
N PRO A 53 13.08 2.60 12.81
CA PRO A 53 12.52 3.74 13.53
C PRO A 53 13.59 4.64 14.16
N PHE A 54 14.87 4.30 14.10
CA PHE A 54 15.94 5.11 14.67
C PHE A 54 15.90 6.54 14.10
N TYR A 55 15.80 7.50 14.99
CA TYR A 55 15.67 8.89 14.62
C TYR A 55 16.38 9.80 15.63
N LEU A 56 17.40 10.52 15.15
CA LEU A 56 17.98 11.64 15.87
C LEU A 56 17.26 12.93 15.45
N SER A 57 16.90 13.76 16.42
CA SER A 57 16.25 15.06 16.20
C SER A 57 17.09 15.98 15.29
N GLU A 58 16.49 17.05 14.81
CA GLU A 58 17.23 18.06 14.03
C GLU A 58 18.34 18.70 14.86
N ASP A 59 18.08 18.99 16.13
CA ASP A 59 19.05 19.58 17.05
C ASP A 59 20.22 18.64 17.34
N GLU A 60 19.97 17.37 17.61
CA GLU A 60 21.03 16.37 17.84
C GLU A 60 21.91 16.15 16.60
N ARG A 61 21.31 16.09 15.41
CA ARG A 61 22.08 15.96 14.16
C ARG A 61 22.88 17.23 13.87
N LYS A 62 22.32 18.40 14.15
CA LYS A 62 23.02 19.68 14.07
C LYS A 62 24.19 19.70 15.05
N GLU A 63 23.96 19.42 16.33
CA GLU A 63 24.98 19.40 17.38
C GLU A 63 26.15 18.49 17.00
N THR A 64 25.88 17.25 16.60
CA THR A 64 26.94 16.30 16.20
C THR A 64 27.75 16.77 15.01
N ILE A 65 27.12 17.42 14.01
CA ILE A 65 27.84 17.97 12.85
C ILE A 65 28.66 19.21 13.24
N GLU A 66 28.11 20.12 14.02
CA GLU A 66 28.80 21.33 14.48
C GLU A 66 30.02 20.97 15.35
N MET A 67 29.93 19.94 16.21
CA MET A 67 31.07 19.46 16.97
C MET A 67 32.19 18.93 16.06
N VAL A 68 31.84 18.20 15.00
CA VAL A 68 32.84 17.74 14.00
C VAL A 68 33.41 18.95 13.25
N CYS A 69 32.60 19.90 12.84
CA CYS A 69 33.05 21.11 12.15
C CYS A 69 34.01 21.95 13.02
N SER A 70 33.79 22.01 14.33
CA SER A 70 34.67 22.78 15.24
C SER A 70 36.13 22.26 15.27
N THR A 71 36.38 21.03 14.86
CA THR A 71 37.71 20.43 14.79
C THR A 71 38.44 20.69 13.47
N GLU A 72 37.77 21.28 12.47
CA GLU A 72 38.32 21.54 11.13
C GLU A 72 37.80 22.91 10.62
N PRO A 73 38.66 23.95 10.59
CA PRO A 73 38.25 25.32 10.29
C PRO A 73 37.58 25.55 8.93
N ARG A 74 37.76 24.61 7.99
CA ARG A 74 37.15 24.68 6.65
C ARG A 74 35.80 23.99 6.57
N LEU A 75 35.25 23.45 7.67
CA LEU A 75 33.96 22.73 7.66
C LEU A 75 32.91 23.52 8.42
N GLU A 76 31.72 23.61 7.83
CA GLU A 76 30.57 24.28 8.43
C GLU A 76 29.28 23.48 8.26
N PHE A 77 28.35 23.68 9.18
CA PHE A 77 27.00 23.16 9.07
C PHE A 77 26.09 24.16 8.35
N TRP A 78 25.38 23.71 7.30
CA TRP A 78 24.42 24.50 6.56
C TRP A 78 22.98 24.11 6.91
N GLY A 79 22.33 24.83 7.82
CA GLY A 79 21.04 24.50 8.41
C GLY A 79 19.80 24.84 7.59
N TYR A 80 19.92 25.22 6.31
CA TYR A 80 18.81 25.73 5.50
C TYR A 80 17.62 24.75 5.33
N GLU A 81 17.87 23.45 5.30
CA GLU A 81 16.81 22.44 5.12
C GLU A 81 16.11 22.06 6.44
N LEU A 82 16.62 22.46 7.59
CA LEU A 82 15.97 22.25 8.87
C LEU A 82 14.75 23.18 9.05
N GLY A 83 13.88 22.87 9.98
CA GLY A 83 12.69 23.68 10.25
C GLY A 83 11.56 23.52 9.23
N GLY A 84 11.44 22.38 8.58
CA GLY A 84 10.27 22.04 7.73
C GLY A 84 10.47 22.25 6.23
N ILE A 85 11.64 22.73 5.79
CA ILE A 85 11.94 22.93 4.37
C ILE A 85 12.51 21.66 3.77
N ASN A 86 11.95 21.19 2.63
CA ASN A 86 12.46 20.04 1.89
C ASN A 86 12.61 20.38 0.40
N PRO A 87 13.57 21.23 0.02
CA PRO A 87 13.84 21.58 -1.36
C PRO A 87 14.53 20.43 -2.09
N SER A 88 14.58 20.50 -3.43
CA SER A 88 15.51 19.64 -4.18
C SER A 88 16.96 20.09 -3.93
N ARG A 89 17.93 19.18 -4.04
CA ARG A 89 19.36 19.48 -3.91
C ARG A 89 19.77 20.65 -4.82
N PHE A 90 19.30 20.66 -6.06
CA PHE A 90 19.51 21.76 -7.00
C PHE A 90 19.09 23.13 -6.41
N LYS A 91 17.91 23.21 -5.79
CA LYS A 91 17.44 24.46 -5.16
C LYS A 91 18.31 24.88 -3.98
N THR A 92 18.76 23.92 -3.17
CA THR A 92 19.68 24.20 -2.06
C THR A 92 21.03 24.69 -2.56
N LEU A 93 21.61 24.06 -3.59
CA LEU A 93 22.85 24.55 -4.21
C LEU A 93 22.68 25.95 -4.82
N CYS A 94 21.55 26.23 -5.48
CA CYS A 94 21.24 27.59 -5.96
C CYS A 94 21.14 28.61 -4.82
N LYS A 95 20.69 28.19 -3.64
CA LYS A 95 20.66 29.06 -2.45
C LYS A 95 22.07 29.34 -1.92
N ILE A 96 22.94 28.33 -1.88
CA ILE A 96 24.36 28.47 -1.53
C ILE A 96 25.04 29.39 -2.55
N GLN A 97 24.80 29.21 -3.85
CA GLN A 97 25.36 30.08 -4.91
C GLN A 97 24.95 31.55 -4.75
N LYS A 98 23.74 31.82 -4.28
CA LYS A 98 23.30 33.20 -4.01
C LYS A 98 24.05 33.84 -2.83
N GLN A 99 24.43 33.05 -1.83
CA GLN A 99 25.23 33.54 -0.69
C GLN A 99 26.71 33.72 -1.06
N TYR A 100 27.21 32.87 -1.98
CA TYR A 100 28.58 32.89 -2.45
C TYR A 100 28.59 33.00 -3.99
N PRO A 101 28.31 34.22 -4.57
CA PRO A 101 28.07 34.37 -6.01
C PRO A 101 29.22 33.90 -6.91
N ASP A 102 30.44 34.14 -6.47
CA ASP A 102 31.67 33.81 -7.23
C ASP A 102 32.28 32.48 -6.87
N ALA A 103 31.57 31.63 -6.09
CA ALA A 103 32.08 30.33 -5.69
C ALA A 103 31.83 29.28 -6.76
N GLU A 104 32.81 28.44 -6.99
CA GLU A 104 32.67 27.14 -7.67
C GLU A 104 32.14 26.11 -6.67
N ILE A 105 30.94 25.58 -6.89
CA ILE A 105 30.28 24.66 -5.97
C ILE A 105 30.41 23.24 -6.48
N TYR A 106 30.88 22.34 -5.60
CA TYR A 106 31.07 20.92 -5.84
C TYR A 106 30.16 20.10 -4.91
N GLU A 107 29.22 19.34 -5.48
CA GLU A 107 28.45 18.39 -4.69
C GLU A 107 29.20 17.07 -4.54
N ILE A 108 29.25 16.54 -3.31
CA ILE A 108 29.85 15.25 -3.01
C ILE A 108 28.81 14.13 -3.18
N GLN A 109 29.12 13.11 -3.98
CA GLN A 109 28.24 11.98 -4.25
C GLN A 109 28.99 10.64 -4.28
N GLY A 110 28.28 9.53 -4.06
CA GLY A 110 28.76 8.20 -4.41
C GLY A 110 28.47 7.87 -5.89
N ALA A 111 29.30 7.03 -6.48
CA ALA A 111 29.16 6.57 -7.87
C ALA A 111 27.77 6.03 -8.22
N ASP A 112 27.08 5.40 -7.25
CA ASP A 112 25.72 4.86 -7.37
C ASP A 112 24.65 5.92 -7.65
N LYS A 113 24.95 7.21 -7.47
CA LYS A 113 24.01 8.32 -7.67
C LYS A 113 24.18 9.06 -8.99
N VAL A 114 25.31 8.90 -9.67
CA VAL A 114 25.63 9.64 -10.91
C VAL A 114 24.56 9.45 -11.98
N HIS A 115 24.08 8.20 -12.17
CA HIS A 115 23.01 7.90 -13.15
C HIS A 115 21.66 8.56 -12.86
N THR A 116 21.46 9.08 -11.65
CA THR A 116 20.20 9.74 -11.24
C THR A 116 20.21 11.25 -11.45
N LEU A 117 21.38 11.86 -11.68
CA LEU A 117 21.52 13.30 -11.81
C LEU A 117 20.64 13.88 -12.92
N LEU A 118 20.66 13.25 -14.10
CA LEU A 118 19.87 13.68 -15.25
C LEU A 118 18.37 13.33 -15.17
N LYS A 119 17.98 12.46 -14.23
CA LYS A 119 16.56 12.06 -14.04
C LYS A 119 15.73 13.09 -13.28
N SER A 120 16.36 14.13 -12.73
CA SER A 120 15.65 15.21 -12.04
C SER A 120 14.99 16.16 -13.04
N SER A 121 13.96 16.88 -12.62
CA SER A 121 13.28 17.92 -13.44
C SER A 121 14.20 19.06 -13.91
N HIS A 122 15.42 19.16 -13.37
CA HIS A 122 16.44 20.16 -13.71
C HIS A 122 17.76 19.48 -14.08
N GLY A 123 17.74 18.22 -14.53
CA GLY A 123 18.94 17.39 -14.66
C GLY A 123 20.05 18.03 -15.51
N GLU A 124 19.71 18.58 -16.68
CA GLU A 124 20.68 19.23 -17.55
C GLU A 124 21.24 20.54 -16.93
N GLU A 125 20.37 21.40 -16.44
CA GLU A 125 20.77 22.62 -15.77
C GLU A 125 21.62 22.35 -14.53
N TYR A 126 21.30 21.28 -13.81
CA TYR A 126 21.99 20.87 -12.60
C TYR A 126 23.44 20.48 -12.89
N VAL A 127 23.65 19.59 -13.84
CA VAL A 127 25.00 19.10 -14.21
C VAL A 127 25.80 20.17 -14.95
N GLY A 128 25.14 21.04 -15.70
CA GLY A 128 25.79 22.15 -16.40
C GLY A 128 26.23 23.29 -15.49
N LYS A 129 25.56 23.46 -14.33
CA LYS A 129 25.78 24.59 -13.45
C LYS A 129 26.73 24.29 -12.28
N PHE A 130 26.71 23.08 -11.76
CA PHE A 130 27.49 22.66 -10.61
C PHE A 130 28.52 21.60 -11.00
N ARG A 131 29.51 21.41 -10.14
CA ARG A 131 30.53 20.37 -10.26
C ARG A 131 30.29 19.27 -9.25
N PHE A 132 30.95 18.11 -9.43
CA PHE A 132 30.73 16.94 -8.60
C PHE A 132 32.06 16.33 -8.17
N VAL A 133 32.15 15.98 -6.89
CA VAL A 133 33.19 15.08 -6.38
C VAL A 133 32.53 13.72 -6.19
N VAL A 134 32.98 12.71 -6.91
CA VAL A 134 32.36 11.39 -6.93
C VAL A 134 33.32 10.38 -6.36
N PHE A 135 32.90 9.70 -5.28
CA PHE A 135 33.64 8.56 -4.74
C PHE A 135 33.23 7.28 -5.46
N GLU A 136 34.22 6.55 -5.95
CA GLU A 136 34.03 5.22 -6.55
C GLU A 136 33.38 4.26 -5.56
N ARG A 137 32.70 3.25 -6.09
CA ARG A 137 32.15 2.13 -5.33
C ARG A 137 32.41 0.82 -6.05
N TYR A 138 32.70 -0.23 -5.30
CA TYR A 138 32.88 -1.56 -5.85
C TYR A 138 31.64 -2.00 -6.65
N GLY A 139 31.88 -2.57 -7.84
CA GLY A 139 30.83 -3.05 -8.73
C GLY A 139 30.15 -1.96 -9.59
N ILE A 140 30.61 -0.70 -9.56
CA ILE A 140 30.10 0.38 -10.39
C ILE A 140 31.19 0.84 -11.36
N ASP A 141 30.98 0.63 -12.66
CA ASP A 141 31.83 1.13 -13.72
C ASP A 141 31.39 2.54 -14.14
N LEU A 142 32.04 3.56 -13.56
CA LEU A 142 31.78 4.96 -13.90
C LEU A 142 32.14 5.27 -15.35
N ASP A 143 33.18 4.69 -15.90
CA ASP A 143 33.61 4.94 -17.26
C ASP A 143 32.60 4.37 -18.28
N ALA A 144 32.02 3.19 -18.00
CA ALA A 144 30.90 2.69 -18.78
C ALA A 144 29.69 3.65 -18.70
N MET A 145 29.37 4.14 -17.52
CA MET A 145 28.26 5.06 -17.28
C MET A 145 28.39 6.37 -18.06
N PHE A 146 29.60 6.93 -18.15
CA PHE A 146 29.90 8.11 -18.94
C PHE A 146 29.82 7.79 -20.44
N ARG A 147 30.39 6.66 -20.91
CA ARG A 147 30.33 6.25 -22.32
C ARG A 147 28.89 6.02 -22.83
N GLU A 148 28.04 5.43 -22.00
CA GLU A 148 26.66 5.10 -22.35
C GLU A 148 25.73 6.31 -22.35
N ASN A 149 26.11 7.40 -21.68
CA ASN A 149 25.30 8.61 -21.63
C ASN A 149 26.03 9.80 -22.28
N PRO A 150 25.65 10.20 -23.51
CA PRO A 150 26.35 11.26 -24.25
C PRO A 150 26.47 12.59 -23.51
N MET A 151 25.42 12.93 -22.73
CA MET A 151 25.39 14.19 -21.97
C MET A 151 26.34 14.17 -20.76
N LEU A 152 26.35 13.07 -20.00
CA LEU A 152 27.32 12.91 -18.91
C LEU A 152 28.74 12.88 -19.47
N ASN A 153 28.95 12.26 -20.63
CA ASN A 153 30.25 12.23 -21.28
C ASN A 153 30.72 13.62 -21.71
N GLN A 154 29.81 14.44 -22.26
CA GLN A 154 30.11 15.83 -22.62
C GLN A 154 30.50 16.68 -21.42
N LEU A 155 29.93 16.39 -20.25
CA LEU A 155 30.16 17.14 -19.01
C LEU A 155 31.18 16.43 -18.08
N ARG A 156 31.98 15.51 -18.61
CA ARG A 156 32.95 14.70 -17.86
C ARG A 156 33.87 15.56 -16.99
N ASP A 157 34.30 16.71 -17.47
CA ASP A 157 35.19 17.64 -16.77
C ASP A 157 34.54 18.31 -15.54
N SER A 158 33.22 18.16 -15.38
CA SER A 158 32.50 18.59 -14.19
C SER A 158 32.61 17.60 -13.02
N PHE A 159 33.22 16.42 -13.26
CA PHE A 159 33.33 15.34 -12.30
C PHE A 159 34.78 15.09 -11.88
N VAL A 160 35.06 15.24 -10.60
CA VAL A 160 36.32 14.83 -9.97
C VAL A 160 36.11 13.46 -9.33
N ILE A 161 36.78 12.43 -9.84
CA ILE A 161 36.63 11.05 -9.35
C ILE A 161 37.68 10.80 -8.28
N LEU A 162 37.24 10.29 -7.14
CA LEU A 162 38.09 9.91 -6.01
C LEU A 162 37.95 8.41 -5.69
N PRO A 163 38.99 7.78 -5.15
CA PRO A 163 38.96 6.36 -4.78
C PRO A 163 37.83 6.07 -3.76
N PRO A 164 37.39 4.81 -3.67
CA PRO A 164 36.33 4.43 -2.75
C PRO A 164 36.74 4.67 -1.29
N LEU A 165 35.74 4.99 -0.46
CA LEU A 165 35.89 5.10 0.98
C LEU A 165 35.54 3.77 1.66
N ASP A 166 35.91 3.65 2.93
CA ASP A 166 35.44 2.54 3.77
C ASP A 166 33.91 2.47 3.77
N GLU A 167 33.38 1.25 3.67
CA GLU A 167 31.93 1.01 3.60
C GLU A 167 31.25 1.13 4.99
N ILE A 168 31.41 2.26 5.65
CA ILE A 168 30.74 2.58 6.91
C ILE A 168 29.43 3.30 6.59
N SER A 169 28.30 2.66 6.87
CA SER A 169 26.99 3.26 6.67
C SER A 169 26.28 3.58 7.99
N SER A 170 25.39 4.59 7.96
CA SER A 170 24.50 4.85 9.11
C SER A 170 23.63 3.65 9.46
N THR A 171 23.28 2.81 8.48
CA THR A 171 22.52 1.57 8.70
C THR A 171 23.33 0.57 9.52
N GLU A 172 24.61 0.38 9.21
CA GLU A 172 25.48 -0.50 10.01
C GLU A 172 25.60 -0.02 11.46
N VAL A 173 25.75 1.29 11.67
CA VAL A 173 25.79 1.88 13.03
C VAL A 173 24.50 1.56 13.79
N ARG A 174 23.34 1.77 13.18
CA ARG A 174 22.04 1.49 13.81
C ARG A 174 21.85 0.00 14.09
N ASN A 175 22.25 -0.87 13.16
CA ASN A 175 22.19 -2.33 13.38
C ASN A 175 23.03 -2.76 14.59
N ARG A 176 24.21 -2.17 14.77
CA ARG A 176 25.04 -2.46 15.95
C ARG A 176 24.43 -1.91 17.22
N PHE A 177 23.87 -0.70 17.17
CA PHE A 177 23.16 -0.10 18.30
C PHE A 177 22.00 -0.98 18.77
N TYR A 178 21.13 -1.43 17.85
CA TYR A 178 20.03 -2.35 18.19
C TYR A 178 20.50 -3.71 18.72
N ALA A 179 21.63 -4.18 18.26
CA ALA A 179 22.22 -5.44 18.70
C ALA A 179 23.06 -5.32 19.98
N GLY A 180 23.15 -4.15 20.60
CA GLY A 180 24.00 -3.88 21.76
C GLY A 180 25.48 -4.05 21.48
N LYS A 181 25.92 -3.93 20.20
CA LYS A 181 27.31 -4.08 19.78
C LYS A 181 28.00 -2.72 19.73
N ASP A 182 29.31 -2.71 19.97
CA ASP A 182 30.15 -1.50 19.88
C ASP A 182 30.12 -0.93 18.46
N PHE A 183 29.78 0.35 18.36
CA PHE A 183 29.75 1.17 17.14
C PHE A 183 30.68 2.38 17.21
N SER A 184 31.36 2.58 18.33
CA SER A 184 32.16 3.79 18.61
C SER A 184 33.23 4.08 17.55
N LYS A 185 33.81 3.02 16.93
CA LYS A 185 34.81 3.16 15.87
C LYS A 185 34.23 3.58 14.50
N LEU A 186 32.91 3.56 14.34
CA LEU A 186 32.25 3.85 13.08
C LEU A 186 31.77 5.31 12.99
N VAL A 187 31.74 6.01 14.10
CA VAL A 187 31.18 7.36 14.23
C VAL A 187 32.14 8.30 14.97
N PRO A 188 32.01 9.62 14.79
CA PRO A 188 32.68 10.62 15.63
C PRO A 188 32.27 10.48 17.11
N GLU A 189 33.14 10.89 18.02
CA GLU A 189 32.92 10.85 19.48
C GLU A 189 31.61 11.57 19.87
N ALA A 190 31.34 12.73 19.29
CA ALA A 190 30.09 13.47 19.49
C ALA A 190 28.82 12.64 19.22
N VAL A 191 28.88 11.74 18.25
CA VAL A 191 27.76 10.83 17.93
C VAL A 191 27.64 9.74 18.99
N VAL A 192 28.77 9.20 19.49
CA VAL A 192 28.76 8.21 20.59
C VAL A 192 28.09 8.84 21.81
N GLU A 193 28.44 10.08 22.15
CA GLU A 193 27.89 10.80 23.30
C GLU A 193 26.38 10.98 23.16
N VAL A 194 25.88 11.41 21.99
CA VAL A 194 24.44 11.56 21.75
C VAL A 194 23.73 10.21 21.77
N MET A 195 24.24 9.20 21.10
CA MET A 195 23.60 7.89 21.02
C MET A 195 23.61 7.14 22.36
N SER A 196 24.56 7.39 23.25
CA SER A 196 24.60 6.79 24.59
C SER A 196 23.46 7.23 25.52
N LYS A 197 22.75 8.31 25.16
CA LYS A 197 21.55 8.77 25.88
C LYS A 197 20.31 7.90 25.61
N TYR A 198 20.39 6.98 24.64
CA TYR A 198 19.27 6.18 24.16
C TYR A 198 19.49 4.68 24.37
N SER A 199 18.36 3.97 24.50
CA SER A 199 18.26 2.53 24.37
C SER A 199 17.55 2.17 23.05
N PRO A 200 17.63 0.95 22.55
CA PRO A 200 16.85 0.50 21.40
C PRO A 200 15.34 0.73 21.55
N ASP A 201 14.82 0.60 22.78
CA ASP A 201 13.39 0.74 23.06
C ASP A 201 12.88 2.19 22.91
N ASP A 202 13.75 3.18 23.04
CA ASP A 202 13.37 4.60 22.86
C ASP A 202 12.95 4.93 21.41
N PHE A 203 13.28 4.08 20.46
CA PHE A 203 12.91 4.19 19.05
C PHE A 203 11.78 3.25 18.64
N SER A 204 11.19 2.52 19.59
CA SER A 204 10.02 1.69 19.32
C SER A 204 8.81 2.57 19.00
N ILE A 205 8.09 2.23 17.93
CA ILE A 205 6.80 2.84 17.60
C ILE A 205 5.74 1.75 17.54
N SER A 206 4.53 2.07 18.00
CA SER A 206 3.43 1.10 17.93
C SER A 206 3.13 0.71 16.48
N PHE A 207 2.56 -0.49 16.30
CA PHE A 207 2.09 -0.93 14.98
C PHE A 207 1.14 0.10 14.35
N GLU A 208 0.22 0.65 15.12
CA GLU A 208 -0.75 1.64 14.64
C GLU A 208 -0.06 2.91 14.13
N GLU A 209 0.85 3.49 14.90
CA GLU A 209 1.57 4.70 14.49
C GLU A 209 2.43 4.44 13.25
N ARG A 210 3.08 3.29 13.16
CA ARG A 210 3.85 2.87 11.98
C ARG A 210 2.96 2.76 10.74
N MET A 211 1.80 2.10 10.86
CA MET A 211 0.85 1.97 9.75
C MET A 211 0.27 3.32 9.33
N LYS A 212 -0.06 4.19 10.28
CA LYS A 212 -0.53 5.55 10.03
C LYS A 212 0.47 6.35 9.20
N ILE A 213 1.75 6.34 9.58
CA ILE A 213 2.81 7.04 8.85
C ILE A 213 3.00 6.44 7.45
N LYS A 214 3.07 5.10 7.33
CA LYS A 214 3.19 4.42 6.02
C LYS A 214 2.01 4.77 5.11
N MET A 215 0.79 4.71 5.60
CA MET A 215 -0.41 5.00 4.81
C MET A 215 -0.55 6.47 4.41
N ALA A 216 -0.06 7.40 5.23
CA ALA A 216 0.02 8.82 4.91
C ALA A 216 1.09 9.15 3.86
N SER A 217 2.09 8.27 3.64
CA SER A 217 3.23 8.48 2.75
C SER A 217 2.93 8.27 1.25
N GLY A 218 1.67 8.45 0.83
CA GLY A 218 1.25 8.38 -0.56
C GLY A 218 1.02 6.93 -1.05
N ARG A 219 0.96 6.75 -2.39
CA ARG A 219 0.59 5.46 -2.99
C ARG A 219 1.53 4.31 -2.60
N PHE A 220 2.83 4.53 -2.69
CA PHE A 220 3.84 3.51 -2.35
C PHE A 220 3.85 3.18 -0.86
N GLY A 221 3.70 4.18 0.01
CA GLY A 221 3.60 3.94 1.44
C GLY A 221 2.39 3.07 1.80
N ARG A 222 1.22 3.38 1.24
CA ARG A 222 0.01 2.55 1.41
C ARG A 222 0.20 1.12 0.92
N GLN A 223 0.85 0.95 -0.23
CA GLN A 223 1.11 -0.37 -0.80
C GLN A 223 2.06 -1.19 0.09
N ASN A 224 3.13 -0.57 0.60
CA ASN A 224 4.08 -1.22 1.50
C ASN A 224 3.43 -1.58 2.85
N ALA A 225 2.59 -0.69 3.42
CA ALA A 225 1.84 -0.99 4.63
C ALA A 225 0.98 -2.25 4.46
N ARG A 226 0.25 -2.35 3.34
CA ARG A 226 -0.59 -3.51 3.05
C ARG A 226 0.21 -4.79 2.81
N LYS A 227 1.38 -4.71 2.19
CA LYS A 227 2.28 -5.87 2.06
C LYS A 227 2.78 -6.38 3.41
N GLU A 228 3.04 -5.49 4.35
CA GLU A 228 3.39 -5.88 5.72
C GLU A 228 2.23 -6.61 6.38
N ILE A 229 1.01 -6.08 6.28
CA ILE A 229 -0.19 -6.75 6.82
C ILE A 229 -0.41 -8.11 6.14
N TYR A 230 -0.19 -8.21 4.82
CA TYR A 230 -0.20 -9.50 4.11
C TYR A 230 0.78 -10.51 4.73
N GLY A 231 2.02 -10.09 5.01
CA GLY A 231 3.03 -10.94 5.65
C GLY A 231 2.58 -11.42 7.04
N LEU A 232 2.14 -10.49 7.90
CA LEU A 232 1.64 -10.79 9.25
C LEU A 232 0.43 -11.74 9.22
N ASN A 233 -0.49 -11.54 8.28
CA ASN A 233 -1.63 -12.43 8.13
C ASN A 233 -1.21 -13.82 7.63
N THR A 234 -0.22 -13.91 6.74
CA THR A 234 0.31 -15.19 6.28
C THR A 234 0.93 -15.99 7.43
N GLU A 235 1.72 -15.34 8.28
CA GLU A 235 2.28 -15.94 9.49
C GLU A 235 1.18 -16.41 10.46
N LEU A 236 0.18 -15.57 10.72
CA LEU A 236 -0.98 -15.91 11.54
C LEU A 236 -1.74 -17.12 10.99
N PHE A 237 -1.97 -17.18 9.67
CA PHE A 237 -2.70 -18.30 9.06
C PHE A 237 -1.90 -19.59 9.10
N HIS A 238 -0.58 -19.56 8.95
CA HIS A 238 0.25 -20.74 9.16
C HIS A 238 0.21 -21.21 10.63
N ALA A 239 0.22 -20.27 11.59
CA ALA A 239 0.05 -20.61 13.00
C ALA A 239 -1.34 -21.22 13.28
N TRP A 240 -2.40 -20.69 12.67
CA TRP A 240 -3.76 -21.25 12.77
C TRP A 240 -3.86 -22.65 12.20
N GLN A 241 -3.29 -22.91 11.01
CA GLN A 241 -3.21 -24.22 10.38
C GLN A 241 -2.52 -25.27 11.29
N ASN A 242 -1.53 -24.83 12.06
CA ASN A 242 -0.74 -25.68 12.96
C ASN A 242 -1.29 -25.72 14.41
N GLY A 243 -2.38 -25.04 14.70
CA GLY A 243 -2.98 -24.97 16.04
C GLY A 243 -2.15 -24.20 17.07
N THR A 244 -1.31 -23.26 16.61
CA THR A 244 -0.41 -22.43 17.46
C THR A 244 -0.73 -20.93 17.41
N SER A 245 -1.89 -20.56 16.87
CA SER A 245 -2.31 -19.16 16.77
C SER A 245 -2.68 -18.58 18.15
N ASP A 246 -2.18 -17.39 18.44
CA ASP A 246 -2.57 -16.61 19.64
C ASP A 246 -3.94 -15.93 19.51
N ILE A 247 -4.50 -15.89 18.28
CA ILE A 247 -5.84 -15.35 17.99
C ILE A 247 -6.78 -16.52 17.75
N ASP A 248 -7.92 -16.51 18.42
CA ASP A 248 -8.97 -17.52 18.19
C ASP A 248 -9.67 -17.27 16.84
N LEU A 249 -9.36 -18.09 15.87
CA LEU A 249 -9.96 -18.11 14.53
C LEU A 249 -10.91 -19.31 14.33
N GLY A 250 -11.11 -20.12 15.39
CA GLY A 250 -11.89 -21.36 15.34
C GLY A 250 -11.12 -22.53 14.71
N ASP A 251 -11.83 -23.60 14.38
CA ASP A 251 -11.24 -24.79 13.75
C ASP A 251 -10.99 -24.54 12.24
N HIS A 252 -9.73 -24.59 11.84
CA HIS A 252 -9.32 -24.29 10.46
C HIS A 252 -9.93 -25.26 9.45
N LYS A 253 -9.97 -26.57 9.78
CA LYS A 253 -10.51 -27.59 8.87
C LYS A 253 -12.02 -27.42 8.69
N ALA A 254 -12.77 -27.23 9.78
CA ALA A 254 -14.21 -26.99 9.72
C ALA A 254 -14.54 -25.72 8.91
N PHE A 255 -13.76 -24.64 9.09
CA PHE A 255 -13.88 -23.43 8.29
C PHE A 255 -13.69 -23.68 6.79
N LEU A 256 -12.65 -24.45 6.42
CA LEU A 256 -12.42 -24.80 5.02
C LEU A 256 -13.55 -25.67 4.45
N ASP A 257 -14.01 -26.67 5.20
CA ASP A 257 -15.05 -27.60 4.76
C ASP A 257 -16.41 -26.91 4.53
N GLY A 258 -16.68 -25.79 5.21
CA GLY A 258 -17.89 -24.99 5.05
C GLY A 258 -18.01 -24.25 3.73
N ALA A 259 -16.89 -23.94 3.07
CA ALA A 259 -16.90 -23.17 1.82
C ALA A 259 -17.43 -23.97 0.63
N LYS A 260 -18.23 -23.33 -0.22
CA LYS A 260 -18.83 -23.95 -1.41
C LYS A 260 -18.58 -23.14 -2.68
N LEU A 261 -18.26 -23.84 -3.78
CA LEU A 261 -18.10 -23.29 -5.12
C LEU A 261 -19.33 -23.60 -5.97
N TYR A 262 -19.85 -22.58 -6.64
CA TYR A 262 -20.99 -22.66 -7.55
C TYR A 262 -20.54 -22.26 -8.96
N LYS A 263 -20.88 -23.09 -9.95
CA LYS A 263 -20.51 -22.89 -11.37
C LYS A 263 -21.72 -22.92 -12.31
N LYS A 264 -22.92 -23.21 -11.77
CA LYS A 264 -24.15 -23.39 -12.54
C LYS A 264 -25.30 -22.70 -11.83
N PRO A 265 -26.35 -22.30 -12.57
CA PRO A 265 -27.55 -21.81 -11.95
C PRO A 265 -28.26 -22.91 -11.17
N PHE A 266 -28.97 -22.54 -10.13
CA PHE A 266 -29.90 -23.37 -9.36
C PHE A 266 -31.07 -22.51 -8.94
N ASP A 267 -32.21 -23.12 -8.59
CA ASP A 267 -33.44 -22.45 -8.24
C ASP A 267 -33.60 -22.45 -6.71
N VAL A 268 -34.05 -21.34 -6.16
CA VAL A 268 -34.33 -21.14 -4.74
C VAL A 268 -35.77 -20.69 -4.46
N SER A 269 -36.66 -20.81 -5.43
CA SER A 269 -38.05 -20.34 -5.34
C SER A 269 -38.77 -20.92 -4.12
N ASP A 270 -38.57 -22.22 -3.86
CA ASP A 270 -39.16 -22.96 -2.73
C ASP A 270 -38.30 -22.93 -1.46
N MET A 271 -37.18 -22.18 -1.46
CA MET A 271 -36.22 -22.11 -0.35
C MET A 271 -36.35 -20.78 0.42
N GLY A 272 -35.84 -20.80 1.65
CA GLY A 272 -35.73 -19.62 2.51
C GLY A 272 -37.06 -19.12 3.07
N THR A 273 -36.97 -18.10 3.90
CA THR A 273 -38.13 -17.43 4.52
C THR A 273 -38.67 -16.37 3.58
N VAL A 274 -39.97 -16.22 3.50
CA VAL A 274 -40.62 -15.09 2.81
C VAL A 274 -41.10 -14.10 3.88
N TYR A 275 -40.62 -12.87 3.78
CA TYR A 275 -40.94 -11.78 4.69
C TYR A 275 -42.12 -10.95 4.15
N GLU A 276 -42.74 -10.12 4.97
CA GLU A 276 -43.81 -9.22 4.56
C GLU A 276 -43.34 -8.20 3.52
N SER A 277 -42.12 -7.68 3.72
CA SER A 277 -41.46 -6.75 2.81
C SER A 277 -39.96 -6.81 2.96
N THR A 278 -39.23 -6.34 1.94
CA THR A 278 -37.77 -6.17 2.00
C THR A 278 -37.41 -4.69 2.17
N VAL A 279 -36.71 -4.33 3.22
CA VAL A 279 -36.17 -2.96 3.39
C VAL A 279 -34.91 -2.82 2.50
N THR A 280 -34.83 -1.72 1.77
CA THR A 280 -33.68 -1.43 0.91
C THR A 280 -33.14 -0.05 1.20
N GLY A 281 -31.84 0.15 1.03
CA GLY A 281 -31.26 1.48 1.11
C GLY A 281 -29.74 1.49 0.93
N CYS A 282 -29.20 2.69 0.80
CA CYS A 282 -27.80 2.95 0.58
C CYS A 282 -27.21 3.73 1.76
N ILE A 283 -26.04 3.31 2.23
CA ILE A 283 -25.31 3.96 3.31
C ILE A 283 -23.85 4.21 2.90
N ASN A 284 -23.33 5.40 3.21
CA ASN A 284 -21.92 5.73 2.99
C ASN A 284 -21.07 5.21 4.17
N ALA A 285 -20.79 3.92 4.16
CA ALA A 285 -20.04 3.24 5.20
C ALA A 285 -19.22 2.07 4.62
N ASP A 286 -18.27 1.57 5.42
CA ASP A 286 -17.56 0.33 5.11
C ASP A 286 -18.49 -0.88 5.33
N CYS A 287 -18.45 -1.85 4.43
CA CYS A 287 -19.31 -3.04 4.49
C CYS A 287 -19.07 -3.90 5.74
N MET A 288 -17.86 -3.92 6.28
CA MET A 288 -17.55 -4.63 7.52
C MET A 288 -18.24 -3.98 8.72
N ASP A 289 -18.17 -2.63 8.81
CA ASP A 289 -18.80 -1.87 9.90
C ASP A 289 -20.32 -2.03 9.88
N VAL A 290 -20.92 -2.07 8.67
CA VAL A 290 -22.36 -2.29 8.49
C VAL A 290 -22.75 -3.71 8.91
N ALA A 291 -21.99 -4.73 8.48
CA ALA A 291 -22.28 -6.13 8.84
C ALA A 291 -22.18 -6.37 10.35
N GLU A 292 -21.14 -5.82 10.99
CA GLU A 292 -20.96 -5.92 12.44
C GLU A 292 -22.15 -5.35 13.21
N GLN A 293 -22.65 -4.16 12.81
CA GLN A 293 -23.82 -3.55 13.45
C GLN A 293 -25.08 -4.36 13.23
N LEU A 294 -25.28 -4.92 12.04
CA LEU A 294 -26.43 -5.79 11.76
C LEU A 294 -26.40 -7.08 12.59
N ILE A 295 -25.23 -7.68 12.77
CA ILE A 295 -25.04 -8.85 13.64
C ILE A 295 -25.39 -8.48 15.10
N ALA A 296 -24.92 -7.32 15.58
CA ALA A 296 -25.25 -6.84 16.92
C ALA A 296 -26.76 -6.62 17.13
N GLN A 297 -27.52 -6.34 16.06
CA GLN A 297 -28.98 -6.24 16.07
C GLN A 297 -29.69 -7.60 15.92
N GLY A 298 -28.96 -8.71 15.82
CA GLY A 298 -29.50 -10.06 15.72
C GLY A 298 -29.87 -10.51 14.30
N TYR A 299 -29.39 -9.83 13.26
CA TYR A 299 -29.52 -10.27 11.90
C TYR A 299 -28.42 -11.28 11.52
N ASN A 300 -28.68 -12.03 10.43
CA ASN A 300 -27.72 -12.96 9.81
C ASN A 300 -27.26 -12.42 8.43
N PRO A 301 -26.37 -11.42 8.38
CA PRO A 301 -25.94 -10.83 7.13
C PRO A 301 -24.92 -11.68 6.37
N ALA A 302 -24.92 -11.55 5.03
CA ALA A 302 -23.79 -11.93 4.20
C ALA A 302 -23.21 -10.70 3.49
N ILE A 303 -21.87 -10.55 3.52
CA ILE A 303 -21.16 -9.48 2.82
C ILE A 303 -20.87 -9.92 1.38
N LEU A 304 -21.22 -9.09 0.40
CA LEU A 304 -20.79 -9.28 -0.99
C LEU A 304 -19.33 -8.88 -1.14
N ASN A 305 -18.46 -9.84 -1.42
CA ASN A 305 -17.11 -9.62 -1.91
C ASN A 305 -17.13 -9.25 -3.40
N LEU A 306 -16.71 -8.04 -3.74
CA LEU A 306 -16.60 -7.51 -5.11
C LEU A 306 -15.35 -8.10 -5.79
N ALA A 307 -15.43 -9.36 -6.15
CA ALA A 307 -14.30 -10.25 -6.41
C ALA A 307 -13.55 -9.97 -7.71
N SER A 308 -12.29 -10.39 -7.72
CA SER A 308 -11.55 -10.64 -8.95
C SER A 308 -12.06 -11.91 -9.62
N ALA A 309 -12.43 -11.84 -10.91
CA ALA A 309 -12.81 -13.03 -11.67
C ALA A 309 -11.65 -13.99 -11.90
N LYS A 310 -10.42 -13.49 -11.93
CA LYS A 310 -9.23 -14.18 -12.40
C LYS A 310 -8.51 -15.02 -11.34
N ARG A 311 -8.45 -14.52 -10.11
CA ARG A 311 -7.70 -15.14 -9.01
C ARG A 311 -8.28 -14.76 -7.65
N PRO A 312 -8.16 -15.62 -6.63
CA PRO A 312 -8.63 -15.30 -5.28
C PRO A 312 -7.90 -14.12 -4.67
N CYS A 313 -8.64 -13.29 -3.93
CA CYS A 313 -8.14 -12.12 -3.19
C CYS A 313 -7.49 -11.04 -4.06
N GLY A 314 -7.77 -11.00 -5.37
CA GLY A 314 -7.24 -9.96 -6.26
C GLY A 314 -5.73 -9.79 -6.17
N GLY A 315 -5.28 -8.59 -5.82
CA GLY A 315 -3.87 -8.22 -5.69
C GLY A 315 -3.42 -7.95 -4.26
N TRP A 316 -4.00 -8.60 -3.25
CA TRP A 316 -3.68 -8.32 -1.85
C TRP A 316 -2.23 -8.66 -1.48
N ASP A 317 -1.65 -9.73 -2.05
CA ASP A 317 -0.23 -10.09 -1.96
C ASP A 317 0.71 -9.00 -2.48
N ALA A 318 0.25 -8.23 -3.45
CA ALA A 318 0.96 -7.08 -4.01
C ALA A 318 0.65 -5.75 -3.28
N GLY A 319 -0.16 -5.76 -2.21
CA GLY A 319 -0.56 -4.58 -1.45
C GLY A 319 -1.56 -3.68 -2.18
N MET A 320 -2.34 -4.23 -3.12
CA MET A 320 -3.48 -3.54 -3.72
C MET A 320 -4.55 -3.29 -2.65
N GLY A 321 -5.56 -2.46 -2.94
CA GLY A 321 -6.50 -2.05 -1.90
C GLY A 321 -7.85 -1.64 -2.46
N ALA A 322 -8.51 -2.54 -3.18
CA ALA A 322 -9.93 -2.50 -3.46
C ALA A 322 -10.71 -3.20 -2.31
N GLN A 323 -12.00 -3.38 -2.46
CA GLN A 323 -12.84 -3.95 -1.41
C GLN A 323 -12.48 -5.41 -1.11
N GLU A 324 -12.24 -6.25 -2.13
CA GLU A 324 -11.82 -7.65 -1.96
C GLU A 324 -10.52 -7.74 -1.14
N GLU A 325 -9.50 -6.95 -1.52
CA GLU A 325 -8.24 -6.95 -0.79
C GLU A 325 -8.44 -6.46 0.66
N SER A 326 -9.30 -5.46 0.88
CA SER A 326 -9.63 -4.99 2.24
C SER A 326 -10.26 -6.07 3.10
N LEU A 327 -11.18 -6.86 2.56
CA LEU A 327 -11.75 -8.01 3.25
C LEU A 327 -10.67 -9.05 3.58
N CYS A 328 -9.79 -9.38 2.62
CA CYS A 328 -8.68 -10.33 2.83
C CYS A 328 -7.64 -9.82 3.86
N PHE A 329 -7.39 -8.50 3.95
CA PHE A 329 -6.53 -7.94 4.99
C PHE A 329 -7.16 -8.04 6.38
N SER A 330 -8.48 -8.00 6.48
CA SER A 330 -9.17 -7.91 7.76
C SER A 330 -9.71 -9.24 8.28
N SER A 331 -9.71 -10.30 7.47
CA SER A 331 -10.42 -11.54 7.81
C SER A 331 -9.73 -12.82 7.31
N THR A 332 -10.31 -13.96 7.68
CA THR A 332 -9.90 -15.30 7.22
C THR A 332 -10.35 -15.63 5.79
N LEU A 333 -11.00 -14.72 5.07
CA LEU A 333 -11.59 -14.95 3.75
C LEU A 333 -10.62 -15.58 2.74
N SER A 334 -9.35 -15.17 2.75
CA SER A 334 -8.34 -15.69 1.82
C SER A 334 -8.17 -17.21 1.94
N GLN A 335 -8.27 -17.76 3.15
CA GLN A 335 -8.13 -19.20 3.39
C GLN A 335 -9.28 -19.99 2.76
N SER A 336 -10.49 -19.45 2.83
CA SER A 336 -11.64 -20.02 2.13
C SER A 336 -11.46 -20.02 0.61
N LEU A 337 -11.05 -18.87 0.05
CA LEU A 337 -10.95 -18.68 -1.40
C LEU A 337 -9.79 -19.48 -2.03
N TYR A 338 -8.70 -19.68 -1.30
CA TYR A 338 -7.53 -20.41 -1.81
C TYR A 338 -7.82 -21.88 -2.14
N GLN A 339 -8.82 -22.51 -1.51
CA GLN A 339 -9.25 -23.87 -1.85
C GLN A 339 -9.71 -23.99 -3.31
N PHE A 340 -10.08 -22.87 -3.93
CA PHE A 340 -10.60 -22.82 -5.30
C PHE A 340 -9.63 -22.10 -6.25
N GLY A 341 -8.46 -21.69 -5.75
CA GLY A 341 -7.44 -20.99 -6.51
C GLY A 341 -6.58 -21.91 -7.38
N ASP A 342 -6.01 -21.35 -8.46
CA ASP A 342 -5.04 -22.07 -9.29
C ASP A 342 -3.64 -22.00 -8.63
N PRO A 343 -2.97 -23.15 -8.37
CA PRO A 343 -1.65 -23.18 -7.73
C PRO A 343 -0.51 -22.51 -8.53
N LYS A 344 -0.77 -22.12 -9.79
CA LYS A 344 0.19 -21.27 -10.53
C LYS A 344 0.41 -19.91 -9.87
N TYR A 345 -0.57 -19.42 -9.12
CA TYR A 345 -0.40 -18.20 -8.33
C TYR A 345 0.36 -18.50 -7.02
N LYS A 346 1.41 -17.71 -6.79
CA LYS A 346 2.31 -17.91 -5.64
C LYS A 346 1.56 -17.86 -4.30
N ASN A 347 0.66 -16.90 -4.11
CA ASN A 347 -0.11 -16.74 -2.88
C ASN A 347 -1.05 -17.92 -2.59
N VAL A 348 -1.54 -18.62 -3.63
CA VAL A 348 -2.33 -19.86 -3.47
C VAL A 348 -1.40 -21.02 -3.09
N ARG A 349 -0.34 -21.22 -3.88
CA ARG A 349 0.62 -22.33 -3.68
C ARG A 349 1.28 -22.30 -2.31
N ASP A 350 1.69 -21.09 -1.86
CA ASP A 350 2.48 -20.91 -0.63
C ASP A 350 1.58 -20.70 0.61
N SER A 351 0.24 -20.75 0.46
CA SER A 351 -0.71 -20.52 1.56
C SER A 351 -0.82 -21.68 2.56
N GLY A 352 -0.39 -22.87 2.18
CA GLY A 352 -0.63 -24.10 2.96
C GLY A 352 -2.06 -24.65 2.85
N VAL A 353 -2.99 -23.95 2.18
CA VAL A 353 -4.37 -24.38 1.99
C VAL A 353 -4.45 -25.42 0.87
N PRO A 354 -5.01 -26.63 1.10
CA PRO A 354 -5.22 -27.62 0.05
C PRO A 354 -6.20 -27.11 -1.02
N VAL A 355 -5.79 -27.12 -2.29
CA VAL A 355 -6.69 -26.82 -3.40
C VAL A 355 -7.64 -27.98 -3.61
N ARG A 356 -8.93 -27.75 -3.42
CA ARG A 356 -9.99 -28.74 -3.50
C ARG A 356 -10.55 -28.86 -4.93
N GLU A 357 -10.71 -27.71 -5.57
CA GLU A 357 -11.22 -27.60 -6.94
C GLU A 357 -10.80 -26.24 -7.53
N ILE A 358 -10.48 -26.18 -8.83
CA ILE A 358 -10.18 -24.90 -9.49
C ILE A 358 -11.49 -24.21 -9.88
N GLY A 359 -11.76 -23.08 -9.24
CA GLY A 359 -12.91 -22.21 -9.45
C GLY A 359 -12.59 -20.87 -10.12
N TYR A 360 -11.31 -20.59 -10.35
CA TYR A 360 -10.86 -19.39 -11.05
C TYR A 360 -10.21 -19.71 -12.40
N PRO A 361 -10.50 -18.91 -13.46
CA PRO A 361 -11.45 -17.81 -13.44
C PRO A 361 -12.87 -18.30 -13.18
N HIS A 362 -13.68 -17.44 -12.51
CA HIS A 362 -15.09 -17.72 -12.27
C HIS A 362 -15.83 -17.97 -13.59
N ASP A 363 -16.94 -18.76 -13.55
CA ASP A 363 -17.87 -18.78 -14.68
C ASP A 363 -18.42 -17.39 -14.96
N ILE A 364 -18.45 -17.02 -16.24
CA ILE A 364 -18.84 -15.66 -16.62
C ILE A 364 -20.28 -15.30 -16.28
N ASN A 365 -21.18 -16.27 -16.17
CA ASN A 365 -22.57 -16.07 -15.83
C ASN A 365 -22.90 -16.38 -14.36
N TYR A 366 -22.42 -17.54 -13.84
CA TYR A 366 -22.94 -18.14 -12.62
C TYR A 366 -21.88 -18.41 -11.56
N GLY A 367 -20.63 -18.02 -11.83
CA GLY A 367 -19.52 -18.30 -10.91
C GLY A 367 -19.66 -17.56 -9.58
N GLY A 368 -19.69 -18.29 -8.47
CA GLY A 368 -19.70 -17.74 -7.13
C GLY A 368 -19.11 -18.69 -6.09
N ILE A 369 -18.63 -18.15 -4.98
CA ILE A 369 -18.17 -18.89 -3.81
C ILE A 369 -18.91 -18.37 -2.59
N TYR A 370 -19.41 -19.27 -1.78
CA TYR A 370 -19.94 -18.98 -0.46
C TYR A 370 -18.93 -19.38 0.61
N SER A 371 -18.59 -18.45 1.49
CA SER A 371 -17.66 -18.63 2.60
C SER A 371 -18.40 -18.34 3.91
N PRO A 372 -18.86 -19.38 4.65
CA PRO A 372 -19.53 -19.16 5.93
C PRO A 372 -18.55 -18.81 7.02
N ASP A 373 -19.03 -18.16 8.08
CA ASP A 373 -18.29 -17.90 9.31
C ASP A 373 -16.91 -17.26 9.13
N VAL A 374 -16.75 -16.39 8.14
CA VAL A 374 -15.49 -15.66 7.94
C VAL A 374 -15.22 -14.79 9.16
N THR A 375 -14.10 -15.05 9.84
CA THR A 375 -13.72 -14.32 11.06
C THR A 375 -12.99 -13.03 10.70
N PHE A 376 -13.55 -11.89 11.10
CA PHE A 376 -12.96 -10.55 10.95
C PHE A 376 -12.18 -10.21 12.21
N PHE A 377 -10.87 -10.37 12.17
CA PHE A 377 -9.95 -10.19 13.29
C PHE A 377 -9.13 -8.89 13.22
N ARG A 378 -9.20 -8.16 12.13
CA ARG A 378 -8.63 -6.81 11.99
C ARG A 378 -9.70 -5.79 11.67
N ASN A 379 -9.45 -4.56 12.10
CA ASN A 379 -10.20 -3.40 11.72
C ASN A 379 -10.02 -3.10 10.21
N ASN A 380 -10.88 -2.26 9.67
CA ASN A 380 -10.74 -1.79 8.28
C ASN A 380 -9.62 -0.74 8.13
N ILE A 381 -9.46 -0.23 6.91
CA ILE A 381 -8.42 0.76 6.57
C ILE A 381 -8.52 2.06 7.37
N SER A 382 -9.70 2.45 7.86
CA SER A 382 -9.88 3.67 8.67
C SER A 382 -9.15 3.61 10.00
N LYS A 383 -8.98 2.39 10.53
CA LYS A 383 -8.19 2.06 11.73
C LYS A 383 -6.90 1.31 11.37
N TYR A 384 -6.33 1.55 10.19
CA TYR A 384 -5.01 1.06 9.76
C TYR A 384 -4.82 -0.47 9.82
N TYR A 385 -5.90 -1.26 9.72
CA TYR A 385 -5.89 -2.72 9.86
C TYR A 385 -5.28 -3.22 11.18
N THR A 386 -5.39 -2.47 12.27
CA THR A 386 -5.03 -2.93 13.62
C THR A 386 -5.82 -4.19 13.97
N LEU A 387 -5.29 -5.01 14.87
CA LEU A 387 -6.06 -6.11 15.43
C LEU A 387 -7.28 -5.56 16.15
N ARG A 388 -8.37 -6.30 16.16
CA ARG A 388 -9.59 -6.00 16.90
C ARG A 388 -9.45 -6.56 18.31
N ASP A 389 -10.06 -5.89 19.29
CA ASP A 389 -10.17 -6.40 20.66
C ASP A 389 -11.10 -7.62 20.68
N GLU A 390 -12.20 -7.56 19.91
CA GLU A 390 -13.13 -8.66 19.69
C GLU A 390 -13.33 -8.90 18.18
N SER A 391 -13.11 -10.13 17.74
CA SER A 391 -13.42 -10.55 16.37
C SER A 391 -14.92 -10.83 16.22
N PHE A 392 -15.44 -10.67 15.01
CA PHE A 392 -16.80 -11.12 14.68
C PHE A 392 -16.78 -12.04 13.46
N LYS A 393 -17.83 -12.84 13.31
CA LYS A 393 -18.02 -13.73 12.18
C LYS A 393 -19.14 -13.23 11.29
N CYS A 394 -18.93 -13.34 9.97
CA CYS A 394 -19.94 -13.00 8.99
C CYS A 394 -19.73 -13.86 7.74
N ASP A 395 -20.82 -14.24 7.09
CA ASP A 395 -20.77 -14.95 5.83
C ASP A 395 -20.33 -14.01 4.70
N VAL A 396 -19.61 -14.56 3.73
CA VAL A 396 -19.14 -13.78 2.56
C VAL A 396 -19.54 -14.49 1.26
N ILE A 397 -20.24 -13.76 0.40
CA ILE A 397 -20.60 -14.16 -0.95
C ILE A 397 -19.59 -13.54 -1.92
N THR A 398 -18.83 -14.36 -2.62
CA THR A 398 -17.80 -13.95 -3.56
C THR A 398 -18.29 -14.13 -5.00
N VAL A 399 -18.55 -13.03 -5.71
CA VAL A 399 -18.97 -12.99 -7.12
C VAL A 399 -18.22 -11.88 -7.85
N ALA A 400 -17.78 -12.15 -9.09
CA ALA A 400 -17.10 -11.17 -9.92
C ALA A 400 -18.02 -10.55 -10.95
N ALA A 401 -18.01 -9.22 -11.10
CA ALA A 401 -18.70 -8.48 -12.15
C ALA A 401 -18.01 -8.62 -13.52
N LEU A 402 -18.63 -8.17 -14.61
CA LEU A 402 -17.94 -7.87 -15.86
C LEU A 402 -16.94 -6.73 -15.65
N CYS A 403 -15.92 -6.66 -16.50
CA CYS A 403 -14.86 -5.69 -16.41
C CYS A 403 -14.69 -4.89 -17.71
N PHE A 404 -14.90 -3.57 -17.63
CA PHE A 404 -14.77 -2.65 -18.77
C PHE A 404 -13.51 -1.76 -18.69
N ASN A 405 -12.51 -2.14 -17.89
CA ASN A 405 -11.25 -1.37 -17.77
C ASN A 405 -10.19 -1.70 -18.84
N GLY A 406 -10.55 -2.47 -19.88
CA GLY A 406 -9.65 -2.91 -20.95
C GLY A 406 -8.73 -4.09 -20.61
N LYS A 407 -8.94 -4.73 -19.46
CA LYS A 407 -8.19 -5.94 -19.05
C LYS A 407 -9.13 -7.13 -19.06
N SER A 408 -8.95 -8.07 -19.97
CA SER A 408 -9.71 -9.32 -19.97
C SER A 408 -9.36 -10.19 -18.76
N HIS A 409 -10.40 -10.73 -18.10
CA HIS A 409 -10.27 -11.65 -16.98
C HIS A 409 -10.57 -13.10 -17.38
N TYR A 410 -11.17 -13.32 -18.54
CA TYR A 410 -11.56 -14.61 -19.08
C TYR A 410 -10.79 -14.91 -20.36
N ALA A 411 -10.14 -16.06 -20.44
CA ALA A 411 -9.38 -16.47 -21.63
C ALA A 411 -10.29 -16.56 -22.86
N GLY A 412 -9.94 -15.85 -23.92
CA GLY A 412 -10.68 -15.87 -25.18
C GLY A 412 -11.96 -15.04 -25.21
N ILE A 413 -12.27 -14.29 -24.14
CA ILE A 413 -13.45 -13.41 -24.07
C ILE A 413 -12.99 -11.96 -23.99
N ASP A 414 -13.43 -11.15 -24.94
CA ASP A 414 -13.28 -9.69 -24.85
C ASP A 414 -14.49 -9.11 -24.11
N GLU A 415 -14.31 -8.79 -22.83
CA GLU A 415 -15.40 -8.24 -21.99
C GLU A 415 -15.89 -6.87 -22.48
N LEU A 416 -15.07 -6.10 -23.23
CA LEU A 416 -15.49 -4.84 -23.80
C LEU A 416 -16.55 -5.01 -24.90
N SER A 417 -16.66 -6.20 -25.52
CA SER A 417 -17.76 -6.48 -26.47
C SER A 417 -19.15 -6.43 -25.84
N TYR A 418 -19.22 -6.51 -24.51
CA TYR A 418 -20.48 -6.40 -23.74
C TYR A 418 -20.79 -4.96 -23.30
N GLN A 419 -19.93 -4.00 -23.63
CA GLN A 419 -20.15 -2.58 -23.34
C GLN A 419 -20.91 -1.91 -24.51
N ALA A 420 -21.97 -1.18 -24.20
CA ALA A 420 -22.71 -0.36 -25.17
C ALA A 420 -22.00 1.00 -25.41
N GLU A 421 -22.37 1.71 -26.47
CA GLU A 421 -21.77 3.00 -26.84
C GLU A 421 -21.95 4.09 -25.77
N ASP A 422 -23.03 4.03 -24.99
CA ASP A 422 -23.29 4.93 -23.87
C ASP A 422 -22.49 4.58 -22.60
N GLY A 423 -21.65 3.54 -22.67
CA GLY A 423 -20.85 3.01 -21.56
C GLY A 423 -21.61 2.05 -20.65
N GLY A 424 -22.91 1.81 -20.89
CA GLY A 424 -23.72 0.80 -20.21
C GLY A 424 -23.44 -0.61 -20.74
N PHE A 425 -24.48 -1.46 -20.77
CA PHE A 425 -24.38 -2.86 -21.20
C PHE A 425 -25.09 -3.08 -22.53
N THR A 426 -24.51 -3.89 -23.40
CA THR A 426 -25.27 -4.52 -24.50
C THR A 426 -26.36 -5.45 -23.92
N PRO A 427 -27.38 -5.86 -24.70
CA PRO A 427 -28.40 -6.79 -24.21
C PRO A 427 -27.81 -8.07 -23.61
N GLU A 428 -26.76 -8.63 -24.23
CA GLU A 428 -26.07 -9.81 -23.74
C GLU A 428 -25.28 -9.53 -22.45
N GLY A 429 -24.50 -8.43 -22.40
CA GLY A 429 -23.77 -8.02 -21.21
C GLY A 429 -24.70 -7.75 -20.02
N ARG A 430 -25.90 -7.18 -20.30
CA ARG A 430 -26.95 -6.98 -19.30
C ARG A 430 -27.44 -8.31 -18.72
N GLU A 431 -27.69 -9.31 -19.55
CA GLU A 431 -28.16 -10.62 -19.07
C GLU A 431 -27.05 -11.34 -18.26
N ILE A 432 -25.79 -11.26 -18.68
CA ILE A 432 -24.66 -11.77 -17.88
C ILE A 432 -24.66 -11.10 -16.49
N MET A 433 -24.79 -9.80 -16.40
CA MET A 433 -24.81 -9.09 -15.11
C MET A 433 -26.03 -9.46 -14.26
N LEU A 434 -27.22 -9.64 -14.87
CA LEU A 434 -28.40 -10.14 -14.17
C LEU A 434 -28.16 -11.55 -13.58
N ASN A 435 -27.55 -12.45 -14.34
CA ASN A 435 -27.22 -13.80 -13.87
C ASN A 435 -26.23 -13.80 -12.69
N LYS A 436 -25.25 -12.88 -12.72
CA LYS A 436 -24.34 -12.66 -11.59
C LYS A 436 -25.07 -12.16 -10.34
N ILE A 437 -25.99 -11.22 -10.49
CA ILE A 437 -26.78 -10.71 -9.37
C ILE A 437 -27.73 -11.78 -8.84
N ARG A 438 -28.40 -12.56 -9.74
CA ARG A 438 -29.20 -13.72 -9.34
C ARG A 438 -28.36 -14.72 -8.54
N THR A 439 -27.11 -14.97 -8.94
CA THR A 439 -26.20 -15.83 -8.18
C THR A 439 -25.95 -15.31 -6.78
N ILE A 440 -25.72 -13.98 -6.59
CA ILE A 440 -25.55 -13.39 -5.26
C ILE A 440 -26.78 -13.66 -4.39
N PHE A 441 -27.99 -13.43 -4.93
CA PHE A 441 -29.24 -13.63 -4.20
C PHE A 441 -29.51 -15.11 -3.89
N ARG A 442 -29.27 -16.01 -4.85
CA ARG A 442 -29.41 -17.46 -4.64
C ARG A 442 -28.53 -17.97 -3.50
N LEU A 443 -27.26 -17.54 -3.48
CA LEU A 443 -26.34 -17.92 -2.40
C LEU A 443 -26.84 -17.44 -1.05
N GLY A 444 -27.33 -16.22 -0.93
CA GLY A 444 -27.90 -15.70 0.31
C GLY A 444 -29.15 -16.48 0.77
N VAL A 445 -30.06 -16.79 -0.16
CA VAL A 445 -31.28 -17.56 0.16
C VAL A 445 -30.96 -19.01 0.56
N GLU A 446 -30.08 -19.70 -0.20
CA GLU A 446 -29.70 -21.10 0.07
C GLU A 446 -29.09 -21.27 1.46
N HIS A 447 -28.31 -20.27 1.89
CA HIS A 447 -27.60 -20.32 3.18
C HIS A 447 -28.35 -19.63 4.32
N GLY A 448 -29.59 -19.15 4.08
CA GLY A 448 -30.46 -18.61 5.11
C GLY A 448 -30.04 -17.23 5.64
N ASN A 449 -29.29 -16.47 4.86
CA ASN A 449 -28.99 -15.08 5.23
C ASN A 449 -30.26 -14.23 5.08
N ASP A 450 -30.59 -13.48 6.09
CA ASP A 450 -31.76 -12.59 6.10
C ASP A 450 -31.44 -11.16 5.66
N VAL A 451 -30.15 -10.81 5.58
CA VAL A 451 -29.66 -9.53 5.08
C VAL A 451 -28.50 -9.73 4.11
N LEU A 452 -28.48 -8.98 3.01
CA LEU A 452 -27.32 -8.85 2.15
C LEU A 452 -26.69 -7.48 2.29
N VAL A 453 -25.41 -7.43 2.66
CA VAL A 453 -24.59 -6.21 2.64
C VAL A 453 -23.89 -6.13 1.28
N LEU A 454 -24.49 -5.37 0.40
CA LEU A 454 -24.13 -5.20 -1.00
C LEU A 454 -23.20 -3.98 -1.18
N GLY A 455 -22.70 -3.77 -2.41
CA GLY A 455 -21.82 -2.65 -2.73
C GLY A 455 -21.93 -2.21 -4.19
N GLY A 456 -21.08 -1.28 -4.60
CA GLY A 456 -21.00 -0.81 -5.99
C GLY A 456 -20.36 -1.88 -6.90
N PHE A 457 -21.09 -2.95 -7.21
CA PHE A 457 -20.68 -4.13 -7.92
C PHE A 457 -20.06 -3.81 -9.29
N GLY A 458 -18.77 -4.04 -9.45
CA GLY A 458 -18.01 -3.69 -10.66
C GLY A 458 -17.73 -2.19 -10.86
N CYS A 459 -18.31 -1.29 -10.04
CA CYS A 459 -18.20 0.16 -10.23
C CYS A 459 -16.86 0.77 -9.75
N GLY A 460 -15.89 -0.05 -9.39
CA GLY A 460 -14.56 0.35 -8.93
C GLY A 460 -13.49 0.15 -9.98
N ALA A 461 -12.62 -0.82 -9.71
CA ALA A 461 -11.52 -1.20 -10.59
C ALA A 461 -11.98 -1.74 -11.95
N TYR A 462 -13.19 -2.26 -12.03
CA TYR A 462 -13.77 -2.84 -13.25
C TYR A 462 -14.48 -1.82 -14.15
N ALA A 463 -14.58 -0.57 -13.70
CA ALA A 463 -15.05 0.57 -14.50
C ALA A 463 -16.49 0.49 -15.04
N LEU A 464 -17.36 -0.31 -14.41
CA LEU A 464 -18.79 -0.29 -14.76
C LEU A 464 -19.46 1.01 -14.30
N LEU A 465 -20.41 1.52 -15.07
CA LEU A 465 -21.19 2.70 -14.71
C LEU A 465 -22.16 2.39 -13.57
N PRO A 466 -22.11 3.10 -12.44
CA PRO A 466 -23.04 2.89 -11.32
C PRO A 466 -24.51 3.05 -11.71
N SER A 467 -24.82 3.98 -12.60
CA SER A 467 -26.17 4.21 -13.15
C SER A 467 -26.70 3.06 -14.01
N ALA A 468 -25.81 2.24 -14.59
CA ALA A 468 -26.18 1.04 -15.34
C ALA A 468 -26.30 -0.20 -14.43
N VAL A 469 -25.56 -0.24 -13.32
CA VAL A 469 -25.53 -1.40 -12.40
C VAL A 469 -26.66 -1.35 -11.37
N ALA A 470 -26.91 -0.21 -10.72
CA ALA A 470 -27.91 -0.09 -9.65
C ALA A 470 -29.31 -0.58 -10.07
N PRO A 471 -29.85 -0.23 -11.26
CA PRO A 471 -31.16 -0.72 -11.70
C PRO A 471 -31.24 -2.24 -11.90
N LEU A 472 -30.10 -2.92 -12.16
CA LEU A 472 -30.10 -4.38 -12.33
C LEU A 472 -30.41 -5.11 -11.01
N PHE A 473 -29.95 -4.58 -9.89
CA PHE A 473 -30.32 -5.10 -8.57
C PHE A 473 -31.82 -4.93 -8.32
N ARG A 474 -32.42 -3.79 -8.72
CA ARG A 474 -33.87 -3.57 -8.64
C ARG A 474 -34.63 -4.62 -9.45
N VAL A 475 -34.19 -4.91 -10.66
CA VAL A 475 -34.83 -5.92 -11.53
C VAL A 475 -34.80 -7.29 -10.84
N VAL A 476 -33.63 -7.74 -10.34
CA VAL A 476 -33.53 -9.07 -9.75
C VAL A 476 -34.33 -9.20 -8.45
N MET A 477 -34.30 -8.19 -7.57
CA MET A 477 -35.03 -8.27 -6.29
C MET A 477 -36.57 -8.38 -6.47
N GLU A 478 -37.09 -7.93 -7.60
CA GLU A 478 -38.53 -8.03 -7.91
C GLU A 478 -38.91 -9.33 -8.65
N GLU A 479 -37.93 -10.16 -9.06
CA GLU A 479 -38.20 -11.48 -9.64
C GLU A 479 -38.89 -12.37 -8.60
N LEU A 480 -39.87 -13.21 -9.07
CA LEU A 480 -40.63 -14.08 -8.18
C LEU A 480 -39.77 -14.99 -7.32
N GLU A 481 -38.61 -15.40 -7.83
CA GLU A 481 -37.63 -16.22 -7.13
C GLU A 481 -37.06 -15.53 -5.86
N PHE A 482 -36.98 -14.18 -5.87
CA PHE A 482 -36.28 -13.43 -4.82
C PHE A 482 -37.15 -12.45 -4.03
N LYS A 483 -38.35 -12.19 -4.53
CA LYS A 483 -39.27 -11.21 -3.93
C LYS A 483 -39.53 -11.52 -2.46
N ASN A 484 -39.19 -10.56 -1.58
CA ASN A 484 -39.33 -10.68 -0.13
C ASN A 484 -38.59 -11.85 0.52
N LYS A 485 -37.51 -12.35 -0.11
CA LYS A 485 -36.65 -13.42 0.47
C LYS A 485 -35.63 -12.88 1.48
N PHE A 486 -35.47 -11.59 1.58
CA PHE A 486 -34.57 -10.94 2.54
C PHE A 486 -35.35 -9.93 3.39
N LYS A 487 -34.97 -9.78 4.65
CA LYS A 487 -35.43 -8.68 5.50
C LYS A 487 -34.88 -7.36 4.98
N GLN A 488 -33.58 -7.35 4.61
CA GLN A 488 -32.92 -6.12 4.20
C GLN A 488 -31.89 -6.36 3.08
N LEU A 489 -31.80 -5.40 2.16
CA LEU A 489 -30.74 -5.29 1.15
C LEU A 489 -30.05 -3.95 1.34
N VAL A 490 -28.84 -3.96 1.91
CA VAL A 490 -28.10 -2.76 2.31
C VAL A 490 -26.93 -2.52 1.39
N PHE A 491 -26.93 -1.42 0.65
CA PHE A 491 -25.83 -1.03 -0.22
C PHE A 491 -24.81 -0.18 0.56
N ALA A 492 -23.78 -0.81 1.12
CA ALA A 492 -22.68 -0.15 1.80
C ALA A 492 -21.65 0.34 0.77
N ILE A 493 -21.65 1.63 0.47
CA ILE A 493 -20.81 2.23 -0.57
C ILE A 493 -19.96 3.34 0.02
N LEU A 494 -18.68 3.05 0.24
CA LEU A 494 -17.73 4.02 0.76
C LEU A 494 -17.31 5.00 -0.35
N GLU A 495 -17.75 6.25 -0.23
CA GLU A 495 -17.39 7.33 -1.15
C GLU A 495 -16.20 8.13 -0.61
N ARG A 496 -15.18 8.32 -1.45
CA ARG A 496 -14.00 9.09 -1.06
C ARG A 496 -14.16 10.58 -1.39
N PRO A 497 -13.85 11.52 -0.48
CA PRO A 497 -14.09 12.98 -0.63
C PRO A 497 -13.34 13.68 -1.77
N ARG A 498 -12.54 12.98 -2.58
CA ARG A 498 -11.56 13.57 -3.51
C ARG A 498 -11.85 13.43 -5.01
N ARG A 499 -13.05 13.04 -5.41
CA ARG A 499 -13.43 13.22 -6.83
C ARG A 499 -14.29 14.48 -6.94
N PRO A 500 -14.00 15.37 -7.93
CA PRO A 500 -14.97 16.40 -8.28
C PRO A 500 -16.32 15.71 -8.43
N GLN A 501 -17.37 16.29 -7.91
CA GLN A 501 -18.73 15.81 -8.04
C GLN A 501 -19.08 15.78 -9.54
N GLY A 502 -18.63 14.76 -10.24
CA GLY A 502 -19.04 14.42 -11.59
C GLY A 502 -20.27 13.55 -11.49
N ILE A 503 -21.15 13.74 -12.40
CA ILE A 503 -22.54 13.30 -12.60
C ILE A 503 -22.89 11.85 -12.21
N ASP A 504 -21.92 10.97 -11.88
CA ASP A 504 -22.10 9.57 -11.45
C ASP A 504 -21.19 9.18 -10.28
N GLY A 505 -21.35 9.84 -9.13
CA GLY A 505 -20.85 9.29 -7.86
C GLY A 505 -21.49 7.92 -7.61
N LYS A 506 -20.69 6.93 -7.19
CA LYS A 506 -21.20 5.57 -6.94
C LYS A 506 -22.36 5.59 -5.96
N PHE A 507 -22.17 6.28 -4.84
CA PHE A 507 -23.21 6.43 -3.82
C PHE A 507 -24.46 7.08 -4.40
N ALA A 508 -24.33 8.17 -5.15
CA ALA A 508 -25.48 8.92 -5.70
C ALA A 508 -26.36 8.07 -6.63
N SER A 509 -25.78 7.17 -7.43
CA SER A 509 -26.55 6.31 -8.34
C SER A 509 -27.36 5.25 -7.59
N PHE A 510 -26.74 4.61 -6.60
CA PHE A 510 -27.44 3.63 -5.76
C PHE A 510 -28.46 4.31 -4.82
N TYR A 511 -28.12 5.49 -4.29
CA TYR A 511 -29.05 6.29 -3.48
C TYR A 511 -30.32 6.68 -4.26
N ARG A 512 -30.19 7.11 -5.52
CA ARG A 512 -31.34 7.42 -6.38
C ARG A 512 -32.26 6.22 -6.58
N GLU A 513 -31.69 5.01 -6.65
CA GLU A 513 -32.41 3.77 -6.88
C GLU A 513 -33.07 3.21 -5.62
N PHE A 514 -32.36 3.25 -4.47
CA PHE A 514 -32.75 2.51 -3.27
C PHE A 514 -33.08 3.41 -2.06
N GLY A 515 -32.80 4.71 -2.12
CA GLY A 515 -32.97 5.64 -1.00
C GLY A 515 -31.88 5.52 0.07
N THR A 516 -32.12 6.20 1.20
CA THR A 516 -31.21 6.16 2.36
C THR A 516 -31.44 4.89 3.16
N TYR A 517 -30.36 4.29 3.66
CA TYR A 517 -30.39 3.31 4.74
C TYR A 517 -29.84 3.95 6.01
N THR A 518 -30.54 3.77 7.12
CA THR A 518 -30.10 4.21 8.45
C THR A 518 -29.92 2.98 9.33
N LEU A 519 -28.75 2.83 9.92
CA LEU A 519 -28.52 1.85 10.99
C LEU A 519 -29.20 2.39 12.25
N GLU A 520 -30.11 1.62 12.82
CA GLU A 520 -30.80 1.95 14.08
C GLU A 520 -29.89 1.77 15.31
#